data_49849c7c86325f2496d0036ea9a2cc29
#
_entry.id   49849c7c86325f2496d0036ea9a2cc29
#
_cell.length_a   1.000
_cell.length_b   1.000
_cell.length_c   1.000
_cell.angle_alpha   90.00
_cell.angle_beta   90.00
_cell.angle_gamma   90.00
#
_symmetry.space_group_name_H-M   'P 1'
#
loop_
_entity.id
_entity.type
_entity.pdbx_description
1 polymer ?
#
loop_
_entity_poly.entity_id
_entity_poly.type
_entity_poly.pdbx_seq_one_letter_code
_entity_poly.pdbx_strand_id
1 'polypeptide(L)'
;ADAVFIACFPPIYKAEDGTPAKELDRVRGYAEIVAPVRNGCLNVLEAARRAGIAHVMLCSSTSSTNPPEGVAIKTETNAVSDAEFQMSEGKFTSAEKIVMETAARDFCVHHNMRLAIFLPTMMLGPVILPQHLEGDSAGFVTSAVRDGRTRHDKVPAGSMSVSHIGDVAKLFLAAYEQGARGRFFAVYDSVPWRDLYAELGKHVPASIMPAPLDGPPEEPTRFDFTRRD
;
A
#
# COMPACT_ATOMS: atom_id res chain seq x y z
N ALA A 1 4.98 -20.31 -18.08
CA ALA A 1 4.18 -19.19 -17.57
C ALA A 1 4.51 -17.95 -18.40
N ASP A 2 3.53 -17.09 -18.64
CA ASP A 2 3.66 -15.96 -19.56
C ASP A 2 3.86 -14.63 -18.80
N ALA A 3 3.52 -14.61 -17.51
CA ALA A 3 3.69 -13.48 -16.63
C ALA A 3 4.01 -13.90 -15.19
N VAL A 4 4.58 -12.98 -14.42
CA VAL A 4 4.71 -13.10 -12.97
C VAL A 4 3.93 -11.98 -12.27
N PHE A 5 3.11 -12.38 -11.29
CA PHE A 5 2.36 -11.47 -10.42
C PHE A 5 3.05 -11.46 -9.04
N ILE A 6 3.65 -10.33 -8.69
CA ILE A 6 4.40 -10.16 -7.44
C ILE A 6 3.53 -9.38 -6.47
N ALA A 7 2.82 -10.08 -5.57
CA ALA A 7 1.93 -9.50 -4.57
C ALA A 7 2.22 -10.05 -3.16
N CYS A 8 3.47 -10.50 -2.92
CA CYS A 8 3.87 -11.24 -1.73
C CYS A 8 4.70 -10.45 -0.72
N PHE A 9 4.76 -9.13 -0.86
CA PHE A 9 5.53 -8.28 0.06
C PHE A 9 4.61 -7.38 0.90
N PRO A 10 4.01 -7.91 2.00
CA PRO A 10 3.32 -7.07 2.96
C PRO A 10 4.32 -6.13 3.65
N PRO A 11 3.87 -4.98 4.18
CA PRO A 11 4.73 -4.09 4.95
C PRO A 11 5.35 -4.79 6.17
N ILE A 12 6.63 -4.55 6.42
CA ILE A 12 7.33 -5.03 7.60
C ILE A 12 7.27 -3.96 8.68
N TYR A 13 6.48 -4.19 9.73
CA TYR A 13 6.24 -3.19 10.77
C TYR A 13 7.16 -3.29 11.98
N LYS A 14 7.93 -4.38 12.10
CA LYS A 14 8.83 -4.64 13.22
C LYS A 14 10.11 -5.31 12.75
N ALA A 15 11.22 -4.99 13.41
CA ALA A 15 12.48 -5.70 13.31
C ALA A 15 12.37 -7.13 13.87
N GLU A 16 13.40 -7.96 13.66
CA GLU A 16 13.43 -9.34 14.15
C GLU A 16 13.33 -9.44 15.68
N ASP A 17 13.87 -8.46 16.41
CA ASP A 17 13.79 -8.36 17.87
C ASP A 17 12.45 -7.81 18.39
N GLY A 18 11.50 -7.52 17.51
CA GLY A 18 10.19 -6.96 17.82
C GLY A 18 10.15 -5.44 17.91
N THR A 19 11.26 -4.73 17.76
CA THR A 19 11.31 -3.25 17.76
C THR A 19 10.43 -2.71 16.63
N PRO A 20 9.48 -1.80 16.91
CA PRO A 20 8.66 -1.18 15.87
C PRO A 20 9.51 -0.46 14.83
N ALA A 21 9.16 -0.59 13.54
CA ALA A 21 9.90 0.01 12.43
C ALA A 21 10.17 1.52 12.63
N LYS A 22 9.19 2.26 13.16
CA LYS A 22 9.30 3.70 13.42
C LYS A 22 10.30 4.09 14.51
N GLU A 23 10.76 3.13 15.33
CA GLU A 23 11.70 3.32 16.44
C GLU A 23 13.14 2.92 16.07
N LEU A 24 13.32 2.36 14.88
CA LEU A 24 14.63 1.97 14.37
C LEU A 24 15.43 3.19 13.94
N ASP A 25 16.75 3.14 14.15
CA ASP A 25 17.65 4.05 13.48
C ASP A 25 17.71 3.75 11.97
N ARG A 26 18.31 4.67 11.21
CA ARG A 26 18.37 4.55 9.75
C ARG A 26 19.07 3.29 9.26
N VAL A 27 20.12 2.85 9.94
CA VAL A 27 20.93 1.69 9.50
C VAL A 27 20.12 0.41 9.68
N ARG A 28 19.54 0.22 10.87
CA ARG A 28 18.69 -0.92 11.16
C ARG A 28 17.40 -0.88 10.32
N GLY A 29 16.77 0.27 10.20
CA GLY A 29 15.55 0.44 9.41
C GLY A 29 15.75 0.06 7.94
N TYR A 30 16.89 0.45 7.36
CA TYR A 30 17.23 0.00 6.00
C TYR A 30 17.49 -1.51 5.96
N ALA A 31 18.32 -2.02 6.86
CA ALA A 31 18.76 -3.43 6.82
C ALA A 31 17.62 -4.42 7.11
N GLU A 32 16.76 -4.12 8.08
CA GLU A 32 15.76 -5.05 8.61
C GLU A 32 14.35 -4.84 7.99
N ILE A 33 14.06 -3.66 7.44
CA ILE A 33 12.76 -3.35 6.84
C ILE A 33 12.86 -3.21 5.31
N VAL A 34 13.71 -2.31 4.83
CA VAL A 34 13.76 -1.93 3.42
C VAL A 34 14.45 -2.97 2.53
N ALA A 35 15.65 -3.40 2.92
CA ALA A 35 16.47 -4.29 2.12
C ALA A 35 15.84 -5.68 1.90
N PRO A 36 15.17 -6.31 2.87
CA PRO A 36 14.52 -7.61 2.67
C PRO A 36 13.46 -7.56 1.56
N VAL A 37 12.63 -6.52 1.53
CA VAL A 37 11.58 -6.36 0.50
C VAL A 37 12.19 -6.13 -0.88
N ARG A 38 13.19 -5.24 -0.97
CA ARG A 38 13.95 -5.02 -2.22
C ARG A 38 14.59 -6.30 -2.74
N ASN A 39 15.31 -7.01 -1.89
CA ASN A 39 16.05 -8.20 -2.28
C ASN A 39 15.12 -9.35 -2.64
N GLY A 40 14.02 -9.53 -1.89
CA GLY A 40 12.99 -10.50 -2.22
C GLY A 40 12.38 -10.25 -3.59
N CYS A 41 12.06 -9.00 -3.92
CA CYS A 41 11.55 -8.62 -5.22
C CYS A 41 12.57 -8.94 -6.34
N LEU A 42 13.84 -8.56 -6.18
CA LEU A 42 14.89 -8.87 -7.14
C LEU A 42 15.10 -10.37 -7.33
N ASN A 43 15.00 -11.18 -6.28
CA ASN A 43 15.08 -12.63 -6.38
C ASN A 43 13.95 -13.22 -7.25
N VAL A 44 12.72 -12.73 -7.08
CA VAL A 44 11.58 -13.15 -7.91
C VAL A 44 11.77 -12.71 -9.36
N LEU A 45 12.24 -11.48 -9.59
CA LEU A 45 12.50 -10.96 -10.94
C LEU A 45 13.60 -11.76 -11.65
N GLU A 46 14.67 -12.11 -10.95
CA GLU A 46 15.74 -12.93 -11.51
C GLU A 46 15.26 -14.37 -11.85
N ALA A 47 14.42 -14.95 -10.99
CA ALA A 47 13.80 -16.24 -11.28
C ALA A 47 12.87 -16.16 -12.51
N ALA A 48 12.07 -15.12 -12.63
CA ALA A 48 11.20 -14.86 -13.78
C ALA A 48 12.03 -14.71 -15.06
N ARG A 49 13.09 -13.91 -15.02
CA ARG A 49 14.03 -13.73 -16.15
C ARG A 49 14.63 -15.05 -16.62
N ARG A 50 15.14 -15.87 -15.69
CA ARG A 50 15.70 -17.21 -16.00
C ARG A 50 14.66 -18.15 -16.61
N ALA A 51 13.38 -18.01 -16.23
CA ALA A 51 12.28 -18.76 -16.78
C ALA A 51 11.77 -18.22 -18.13
N GLY A 52 12.39 -17.16 -18.68
CA GLY A 52 11.95 -16.53 -19.94
C GLY A 52 10.68 -15.72 -19.82
N ILE A 53 10.25 -15.35 -18.61
CA ILE A 53 9.04 -14.56 -18.37
C ILE A 53 9.39 -13.07 -18.55
N ALA A 54 8.71 -12.41 -19.49
CA ALA A 54 8.97 -11.02 -19.81
C ALA A 54 7.93 -10.04 -19.25
N HIS A 55 6.82 -10.52 -18.69
CA HIS A 55 5.74 -9.68 -18.16
C HIS A 55 5.70 -9.73 -16.62
N VAL A 56 5.84 -8.57 -15.99
CA VAL A 56 5.86 -8.41 -14.54
C VAL A 56 4.73 -7.49 -14.11
N MET A 57 3.89 -7.99 -13.19
CA MET A 57 2.83 -7.26 -12.51
C MET A 57 3.22 -7.13 -11.03
N LEU A 58 3.61 -5.93 -10.60
CA LEU A 58 4.12 -5.69 -9.25
C LEU A 58 3.09 -4.96 -8.38
N CYS A 59 2.72 -5.54 -7.24
CA CYS A 59 1.94 -4.88 -6.21
C CYS A 59 2.85 -4.03 -5.31
N SER A 60 2.70 -2.72 -5.41
CA SER A 60 3.32 -1.77 -4.50
C SER A 60 2.28 -1.20 -3.52
N SER A 61 2.26 0.09 -3.28
CA SER A 61 1.33 0.76 -2.37
C SER A 61 1.25 2.25 -2.65
N THR A 62 0.12 2.88 -2.32
CA THR A 62 0.02 4.35 -2.26
C THR A 62 0.97 4.98 -1.24
N SER A 63 1.58 4.21 -0.33
CA SER A 63 2.64 4.72 0.56
C SER A 63 3.87 5.24 -0.20
N SER A 64 4.07 4.79 -1.45
CA SER A 64 5.11 5.32 -2.36
C SER A 64 4.71 6.62 -3.07
N THR A 65 3.59 7.24 -2.70
CA THR A 65 3.02 8.40 -3.40
C THR A 65 2.88 9.65 -2.52
N ASN A 66 3.78 9.84 -1.57
CA ASN A 66 3.79 10.97 -0.65
C ASN A 66 5.10 11.76 -0.82
N PRO A 67 5.22 12.62 -1.85
CA PRO A 67 6.39 13.48 -2.02
C PRO A 67 6.49 14.50 -0.86
N PRO A 68 7.69 14.97 -0.51
CA PRO A 68 7.90 15.89 0.61
C PRO A 68 7.04 17.17 0.54
N GLU A 69 6.89 17.71 -0.65
CA GLU A 69 6.17 18.98 -0.89
C GLU A 69 4.65 18.81 -0.98
N GLY A 70 4.16 17.57 -0.96
CA GLY A 70 2.75 17.29 -1.15
C GLY A 70 2.26 17.65 -2.57
N VAL A 71 1.08 17.15 -2.94
CA VAL A 71 0.41 17.48 -4.21
C VAL A 71 -1.09 17.55 -3.99
N ALA A 72 -1.75 18.52 -4.60
CA ALA A 72 -3.20 18.71 -4.45
C ALA A 72 -4.01 17.59 -5.08
N ILE A 73 -3.57 17.09 -6.23
CA ILE A 73 -4.16 15.92 -6.92
C ILE A 73 -3.01 15.01 -7.30
N LYS A 74 -3.07 13.76 -6.82
CA LYS A 74 -2.05 12.75 -7.10
C LYS A 74 -2.26 12.14 -8.48
N THR A 75 -1.21 12.17 -9.29
CA THR A 75 -1.09 11.36 -10.51
C THR A 75 0.01 10.32 -10.30
N GLU A 76 0.08 9.29 -11.13
CA GLU A 76 1.13 8.27 -11.02
C GLU A 76 2.54 8.83 -11.32
N THR A 77 2.63 10.03 -11.87
CA THR A 77 3.89 10.68 -12.26
C THR A 77 4.32 11.79 -11.31
N ASN A 78 3.39 12.59 -10.74
CA ASN A 78 3.72 13.67 -9.82
C ASN A 78 3.81 13.21 -8.35
N ALA A 79 3.11 12.13 -8.00
CA ALA A 79 3.08 11.59 -6.65
C ALA A 79 4.12 10.47 -6.52
N VAL A 80 5.40 10.85 -6.47
CA VAL A 80 6.51 9.91 -6.25
C VAL A 80 7.24 10.33 -4.98
N SER A 81 7.22 9.46 -3.98
CA SER A 81 7.94 9.72 -2.72
C SER A 81 9.45 9.64 -2.92
N ASP A 82 10.18 10.34 -2.09
CA ASP A 82 11.63 10.21 -1.94
C ASP A 82 11.95 9.22 -0.82
N ALA A 83 12.75 8.18 -1.13
CA ALA A 83 13.08 7.12 -0.18
C ALA A 83 13.95 7.64 0.97
N GLU A 84 14.91 8.51 0.68
CA GLU A 84 15.81 9.09 1.68
C GLU A 84 15.03 9.97 2.66
N PHE A 85 14.12 10.80 2.13
CA PHE A 85 13.22 11.60 2.95
C PHE A 85 12.34 10.71 3.83
N GLN A 86 11.72 9.66 3.30
CA GLN A 86 10.88 8.75 4.09
C GLN A 86 11.69 8.06 5.20
N MET A 87 12.93 7.64 4.91
CA MET A 87 13.81 7.04 5.92
C MET A 87 14.26 8.03 6.99
N SER A 88 14.49 9.31 6.64
CA SER A 88 14.84 10.34 7.61
C SER A 88 13.70 10.63 8.59
N GLU A 89 12.45 10.41 8.14
CA GLU A 89 11.24 10.55 8.95
C GLU A 89 10.88 9.25 9.73
N GLY A 90 11.72 8.22 9.71
CA GLY A 90 11.42 6.91 10.31
C GLY A 90 10.31 6.12 9.60
N LYS A 91 9.91 6.52 8.39
CA LYS A 91 8.82 5.90 7.61
C LYS A 91 9.35 4.77 6.72
N PHE A 92 10.04 3.80 7.32
CA PHE A 92 10.70 2.70 6.60
C PHE A 92 9.73 1.84 5.79
N THR A 93 8.49 1.64 6.26
CA THR A 93 7.45 0.91 5.52
C THR A 93 7.00 1.62 4.25
N SER A 94 7.14 2.94 4.17
CA SER A 94 6.95 3.69 2.93
C SER A 94 8.18 3.62 2.05
N ALA A 95 9.37 3.78 2.62
CA ALA A 95 10.64 3.71 1.91
C ALA A 95 10.86 2.35 1.23
N GLU A 96 10.48 1.23 1.87
CA GLU A 96 10.61 -0.11 1.28
C GLU A 96 9.89 -0.23 -0.07
N LYS A 97 8.69 0.37 -0.20
CA LYS A 97 7.92 0.33 -1.46
C LYS A 97 8.60 1.15 -2.55
N ILE A 98 9.14 2.31 -2.21
CA ILE A 98 9.85 3.16 -3.17
C ILE A 98 11.12 2.48 -3.67
N VAL A 99 11.91 1.92 -2.75
CA VAL A 99 13.15 1.22 -3.06
C VAL A 99 12.87 -0.05 -3.88
N MET A 100 11.82 -0.80 -3.55
CA MET A 100 11.36 -1.95 -4.31
C MET A 100 10.94 -1.57 -5.74
N GLU A 101 10.11 -0.52 -5.90
CA GLU A 101 9.68 -0.04 -7.22
C GLU A 101 10.85 0.40 -8.09
N THR A 102 11.80 1.14 -7.51
CA THR A 102 12.99 1.60 -8.22
C THR A 102 13.84 0.42 -8.66
N ALA A 103 14.15 -0.51 -7.76
CA ALA A 103 14.92 -1.70 -8.08
C ALA A 103 14.25 -2.58 -9.15
N ALA A 104 12.92 -2.74 -9.07
CA ALA A 104 12.16 -3.49 -10.07
C ALA A 104 12.18 -2.82 -11.45
N ARG A 105 12.06 -1.50 -11.48
CA ARG A 105 12.11 -0.72 -12.73
C ARG A 105 13.48 -0.85 -13.39
N ASP A 106 14.54 -0.62 -12.63
CA ASP A 106 15.92 -0.70 -13.15
C ASP A 106 16.23 -2.10 -13.67
N PHE A 107 15.84 -3.14 -12.93
CA PHE A 107 16.00 -4.53 -13.34
C PHE A 107 15.24 -4.82 -14.64
N CYS A 108 13.96 -4.44 -14.72
CA CYS A 108 13.13 -4.71 -15.89
C CYS A 108 13.60 -3.94 -17.13
N VAL A 109 14.05 -2.69 -16.97
CA VAL A 109 14.64 -1.92 -18.06
C VAL A 109 15.92 -2.60 -18.57
N HIS A 110 16.84 -2.98 -17.66
CA HIS A 110 18.10 -3.63 -18.02
C HIS A 110 17.90 -4.95 -18.77
N HIS A 111 16.86 -5.71 -18.39
CA HIS A 111 16.57 -7.03 -18.97
C HIS A 111 15.46 -7.04 -20.02
N ASN A 112 15.04 -5.85 -20.50
CA ASN A 112 13.95 -5.70 -21.49
C ASN A 112 12.65 -6.43 -21.10
N MET A 113 12.31 -6.41 -19.80
CA MET A 113 11.06 -6.94 -19.26
C MET A 113 10.00 -5.85 -19.21
N ARG A 114 8.73 -6.23 -19.35
CA ARG A 114 7.58 -5.32 -19.23
C ARG A 114 7.14 -5.26 -17.77
N LEU A 115 7.05 -4.06 -17.20
CA LEU A 115 6.67 -3.85 -15.82
C LEU A 115 5.44 -2.95 -15.72
N ALA A 116 4.39 -3.46 -15.05
CA ALA A 116 3.27 -2.68 -14.54
C ALA A 116 3.29 -2.72 -13.01
N ILE A 117 3.17 -1.54 -12.38
CA ILE A 117 3.20 -1.36 -10.92
C ILE A 117 1.85 -0.85 -10.47
N PHE A 118 1.23 -1.53 -9.53
CA PHE A 118 -0.06 -1.17 -8.97
C PHE A 118 0.09 -0.60 -7.57
N LEU A 119 -0.66 0.46 -7.31
CA LEU A 119 -0.60 1.25 -6.08
C LEU A 119 -1.93 1.13 -5.33
N PRO A 120 -2.24 -0.03 -4.73
CA PRO A 120 -3.37 -0.16 -3.85
C PRO A 120 -3.11 0.55 -2.52
N THR A 121 -4.18 0.67 -1.74
CA THR A 121 -4.15 1.22 -0.39
C THR A 121 -4.80 0.23 0.58
N MET A 122 -5.59 0.68 1.54
CA MET A 122 -6.33 -0.23 2.43
C MET A 122 -7.29 -1.09 1.60
N MET A 123 -6.92 -2.35 1.37
CA MET A 123 -7.73 -3.29 0.60
C MET A 123 -8.81 -3.91 1.48
N LEU A 124 -10.07 -3.69 1.11
CA LEU A 124 -11.24 -4.27 1.75
C LEU A 124 -11.92 -5.25 0.80
N GLY A 125 -12.69 -6.18 1.35
CA GLY A 125 -13.45 -7.14 0.56
C GLY A 125 -13.39 -8.56 1.10
N PRO A 126 -13.88 -9.55 0.34
CA PRO A 126 -13.91 -10.94 0.78
C PRO A 126 -12.52 -11.47 1.09
N VAL A 127 -12.41 -12.21 2.19
CA VAL A 127 -11.18 -12.91 2.57
C VAL A 127 -11.26 -14.38 2.12
N ILE A 128 -10.14 -14.92 1.65
CA ILE A 128 -10.08 -16.32 1.20
C ILE A 128 -9.69 -17.24 2.36
N LEU A 129 -8.80 -16.76 3.24
CA LEU A 129 -8.29 -17.53 4.36
C LEU A 129 -8.65 -16.83 5.69
N PRO A 130 -9.02 -17.57 6.76
CA PRO A 130 -9.38 -16.97 8.04
C PRO A 130 -8.32 -16.02 8.62
N GLN A 131 -7.03 -16.33 8.46
CA GLN A 131 -5.94 -15.49 8.92
C GLN A 131 -5.86 -14.12 8.23
N HIS A 132 -6.47 -13.94 7.07
CA HIS A 132 -6.55 -12.63 6.41
C HIS A 132 -7.44 -11.64 7.17
N LEU A 133 -8.31 -12.13 8.07
CA LEU A 133 -9.10 -11.27 8.96
C LEU A 133 -8.25 -10.57 10.03
N GLU A 134 -7.05 -11.04 10.29
CA GLU A 134 -6.12 -10.49 11.27
C GLU A 134 -5.14 -9.47 10.66
N GLY A 135 -5.12 -9.34 9.32
CA GLY A 135 -4.30 -8.37 8.60
C GLY A 135 -4.76 -6.92 8.79
N ASP A 136 -3.86 -5.97 8.54
CA ASP A 136 -4.08 -4.54 8.80
C ASP A 136 -5.36 -3.97 8.19
N SER A 137 -5.69 -4.35 6.97
CA SER A 137 -6.87 -3.81 6.27
C SER A 137 -8.18 -4.35 6.87
N ALA A 138 -8.28 -5.66 7.02
CA ALA A 138 -9.44 -6.28 7.66
C ALA A 138 -9.45 -6.00 9.16
N GLY A 139 -8.29 -5.91 9.80
CA GLY A 139 -8.12 -5.63 11.21
C GLY A 139 -8.79 -4.33 11.68
N PHE A 140 -8.93 -3.33 10.80
CA PHE A 140 -9.71 -2.12 11.11
C PHE A 140 -11.16 -2.45 11.49
N VAL A 141 -11.81 -3.33 10.73
CA VAL A 141 -13.20 -3.74 10.99
C VAL A 141 -13.26 -4.85 12.03
N THR A 142 -12.41 -5.88 11.89
CA THR A 142 -12.49 -7.06 12.76
C THR A 142 -12.12 -6.76 14.19
N SER A 143 -11.18 -5.85 14.47
CA SER A 143 -10.86 -5.44 15.84
C SER A 143 -12.00 -4.69 16.50
N ALA A 144 -12.78 -3.92 15.76
CA ALA A 144 -13.96 -3.25 16.30
C ALA A 144 -15.11 -4.24 16.58
N VAL A 145 -15.37 -5.16 15.64
CA VAL A 145 -16.50 -6.09 15.74
C VAL A 145 -16.19 -7.24 16.71
N ARG A 146 -14.99 -7.81 16.67
CA ARG A 146 -14.60 -8.99 17.45
C ARG A 146 -14.02 -8.62 18.81
N ASP A 147 -13.11 -7.62 18.82
CA ASP A 147 -12.28 -7.32 19.99
C ASP A 147 -12.80 -6.09 20.77
N GLY A 148 -13.84 -5.42 20.30
CA GLY A 148 -14.40 -4.22 20.93
C GLY A 148 -13.42 -3.05 20.99
N ARG A 149 -12.51 -2.93 20.01
CA ARG A 149 -11.48 -1.89 19.94
C ARG A 149 -11.46 -1.21 18.59
N THR A 150 -11.39 0.10 18.59
CA THR A 150 -11.17 0.89 17.38
C THR A 150 -9.67 1.22 17.21
N ARG A 151 -9.27 1.55 15.99
CA ARG A 151 -7.88 1.87 15.64
C ARG A 151 -7.39 3.18 16.26
N HIS A 152 -8.30 4.12 16.50
CA HIS A 152 -8.00 5.44 17.01
C HIS A 152 -8.83 5.72 18.26
N ASP A 153 -8.26 6.44 19.21
CA ASP A 153 -8.97 6.93 20.40
C ASP A 153 -9.88 8.12 20.07
N LYS A 154 -9.56 8.84 19.00
CA LYS A 154 -10.28 9.99 18.48
C LYS A 154 -10.32 9.96 16.96
N VAL A 155 -11.44 10.37 16.37
CA VAL A 155 -11.60 10.42 14.90
C VAL A 155 -10.58 11.38 14.30
N PRO A 156 -9.70 10.90 13.37
CA PRO A 156 -8.74 11.79 12.69
C PRO A 156 -9.43 12.76 11.73
N ALA A 157 -8.81 13.93 11.50
CA ALA A 157 -9.32 14.95 10.59
C ALA A 157 -9.26 14.56 9.11
N GLY A 158 -8.25 13.75 8.73
CA GLY A 158 -8.00 13.38 7.34
C GLY A 158 -8.88 12.27 6.79
N SER A 159 -8.41 11.63 5.74
CA SER A 159 -9.10 10.54 5.03
C SER A 159 -8.27 9.27 4.99
N MET A 160 -8.95 8.15 4.74
CA MET A 160 -8.34 6.89 4.36
C MET A 160 -8.70 6.58 2.91
N SER A 161 -7.68 6.38 2.10
CA SER A 161 -7.90 5.83 0.77
C SER A 161 -8.20 4.34 0.86
N VAL A 162 -9.13 3.85 0.08
CA VAL A 162 -9.60 2.46 0.11
C VAL A 162 -9.57 1.82 -1.27
N SER A 163 -9.38 0.52 -1.29
CA SER A 163 -9.42 -0.32 -2.49
C SER A 163 -10.32 -1.52 -2.24
N HIS A 164 -11.03 -2.00 -3.25
CA HIS A 164 -11.72 -3.28 -3.18
C HIS A 164 -10.81 -4.37 -3.77
N ILE A 165 -10.55 -5.44 -3.01
CA ILE A 165 -9.58 -6.49 -3.41
C ILE A 165 -9.92 -7.12 -4.77
N GLY A 166 -11.21 -7.32 -5.06
CA GLY A 166 -11.65 -7.88 -6.34
C GLY A 166 -11.36 -6.95 -7.52
N ASP A 167 -11.43 -5.63 -7.32
CA ASP A 167 -11.16 -4.67 -8.39
C ASP A 167 -9.64 -4.50 -8.59
N VAL A 168 -8.85 -4.57 -7.52
CA VAL A 168 -7.39 -4.66 -7.63
C VAL A 168 -6.99 -5.88 -8.46
N ALA A 169 -7.56 -7.06 -8.18
CA ALA A 169 -7.28 -8.27 -8.94
C ALA A 169 -7.66 -8.15 -10.43
N LYS A 170 -8.84 -7.56 -10.73
CA LYS A 170 -9.26 -7.30 -12.12
C LYS A 170 -8.31 -6.34 -12.84
N LEU A 171 -7.85 -5.29 -12.15
CA LEU A 171 -6.92 -4.32 -12.72
C LEU A 171 -5.58 -4.98 -13.10
N PHE A 172 -5.06 -5.88 -12.23
CA PHE A 172 -3.87 -6.66 -12.55
C PHE A 172 -4.05 -7.51 -13.81
N LEU A 173 -5.19 -8.19 -13.93
CA LEU A 173 -5.49 -9.05 -15.09
C LEU A 173 -5.66 -8.21 -16.36
N ALA A 174 -6.44 -7.14 -16.32
CA ALA A 174 -6.63 -6.24 -17.45
C ALA A 174 -5.31 -5.63 -17.95
N ALA A 175 -4.43 -5.22 -17.03
CA ALA A 175 -3.12 -4.69 -17.39
C ALA A 175 -2.21 -5.75 -18.04
N TYR A 176 -2.29 -7.00 -17.60
CA TYR A 176 -1.59 -8.11 -18.26
C TYR A 176 -2.12 -8.32 -19.68
N GLU A 177 -3.43 -8.45 -19.85
CA GLU A 177 -4.08 -8.68 -21.14
C GLU A 177 -3.83 -7.57 -22.15
N GLN A 178 -3.83 -6.31 -21.69
CA GLN A 178 -3.55 -5.13 -22.51
C GLN A 178 -2.06 -4.86 -22.71
N GLY A 179 -1.19 -5.59 -22.03
CA GLY A 179 0.24 -5.36 -22.08
C GLY A 179 0.68 -4.01 -21.50
N ALA A 180 -0.01 -3.54 -20.46
CA ALA A 180 0.23 -2.25 -19.84
C ALA A 180 1.63 -2.12 -19.22
N ARG A 181 2.12 -0.87 -19.11
CA ARG A 181 3.42 -0.51 -18.52
C ARG A 181 3.29 0.72 -17.64
N GLY A 182 4.14 0.79 -16.62
CA GLY A 182 4.22 1.95 -15.72
C GLY A 182 3.43 1.75 -14.45
N ARG A 183 3.08 2.86 -13.78
CA ARG A 183 2.38 2.86 -12.49
C ARG A 183 0.88 3.12 -12.71
N PHE A 184 0.05 2.51 -11.87
CA PHE A 184 -1.40 2.63 -11.91
C PHE A 184 -1.96 2.69 -10.49
N PHE A 185 -2.77 3.70 -10.18
CA PHE A 185 -3.52 3.72 -8.94
C PHE A 185 -4.55 2.58 -8.94
N ALA A 186 -4.49 1.74 -7.91
CA ALA A 186 -5.49 0.71 -7.64
C ALA A 186 -6.35 1.12 -6.43
N VAL A 187 -6.79 2.37 -6.42
CA VAL A 187 -7.57 3.03 -5.38
C VAL A 187 -9.01 3.18 -5.87
N TYR A 188 -9.98 2.92 -5.01
CA TYR A 188 -11.38 3.20 -5.30
C TYR A 188 -11.67 4.68 -5.04
N ASP A 189 -11.46 5.13 -3.79
CA ASP A 189 -11.68 6.52 -3.37
C ASP A 189 -10.95 6.82 -2.06
N SER A 190 -10.99 8.08 -1.63
CA SER A 190 -10.53 8.53 -0.32
C SER A 190 -11.73 8.94 0.53
N VAL A 191 -11.98 8.20 1.60
CA VAL A 191 -13.12 8.38 2.48
C VAL A 191 -12.66 9.08 3.76
N PRO A 192 -13.29 10.20 4.18
CA PRO A 192 -13.01 10.83 5.47
C PRO A 192 -13.15 9.84 6.63
N TRP A 193 -12.23 9.91 7.59
CA TRP A 193 -12.30 9.03 8.76
C TRP A 193 -13.62 9.12 9.52
N ARG A 194 -14.20 10.33 9.61
CA ARG A 194 -15.52 10.52 10.23
C ARG A 194 -16.61 9.67 9.57
N ASP A 195 -16.57 9.54 8.23
CA ASP A 195 -17.58 8.83 7.46
C ASP A 195 -17.37 7.31 7.58
N LEU A 196 -16.10 6.86 7.62
CA LEU A 196 -15.75 5.46 7.92
C LEU A 196 -16.22 5.05 9.32
N TYR A 197 -15.98 5.91 10.32
CA TYR A 197 -16.46 5.65 11.68
C TYR A 197 -17.97 5.77 11.83
N ALA A 198 -18.61 6.68 11.10
CA ALA A 198 -20.07 6.77 11.08
C ALA A 198 -20.70 5.49 10.53
N GLU A 199 -20.11 4.91 9.49
CA GLU A 199 -20.54 3.62 8.94
C GLU A 199 -20.28 2.47 9.94
N LEU A 200 -19.07 2.38 10.49
CA LEU A 200 -18.72 1.38 11.49
C LEU A 200 -19.65 1.41 12.71
N GLY A 201 -20.02 2.60 13.16
CA GLY A 201 -20.91 2.81 14.31
C GLY A 201 -22.32 2.27 14.15
N LYS A 202 -22.75 1.93 12.92
CA LYS A 202 -24.03 1.22 12.68
C LYS A 202 -23.95 -0.26 13.05
N HIS A 203 -22.75 -0.81 13.22
CA HIS A 203 -22.51 -2.23 13.38
C HIS A 203 -21.87 -2.61 14.72
N VAL A 204 -21.46 -1.62 15.52
CA VAL A 204 -20.77 -1.84 16.80
C VAL A 204 -21.38 -0.97 17.90
N PRO A 205 -21.21 -1.34 19.20
CA PRO A 205 -21.70 -0.53 20.31
C PRO A 205 -21.07 0.87 20.34
N ALA A 206 -21.88 1.89 20.68
CA ALA A 206 -21.40 3.27 20.79
C ALA A 206 -20.25 3.45 21.82
N SER A 207 -20.19 2.57 22.83
CA SER A 207 -19.18 2.61 23.89
C SER A 207 -17.75 2.35 23.42
N ILE A 208 -17.56 1.75 22.23
CA ILE A 208 -16.23 1.48 21.67
C ILE A 208 -15.85 2.50 20.59
N MET A 209 -16.75 3.39 20.22
CA MET A 209 -16.47 4.37 19.18
C MET A 209 -15.47 5.42 19.67
N PRO A 210 -14.53 5.87 18.79
CA PRO A 210 -13.58 6.91 19.15
C PRO A 210 -14.31 8.22 19.47
N ALA A 211 -13.66 9.06 20.27
CA ALA A 211 -14.15 10.42 20.51
C ALA A 211 -14.32 11.18 19.17
N PRO A 212 -15.34 12.04 19.06
CA PRO A 212 -15.56 12.83 17.85
C PRO A 212 -14.35 13.66 17.44
N LEU A 213 -14.27 13.98 16.14
CA LEU A 213 -13.28 14.92 15.62
C LEU A 213 -13.49 16.31 16.24
N ASP A 214 -12.39 16.94 16.70
CA ASP A 214 -12.40 18.35 17.07
C ASP A 214 -12.09 19.21 15.86
N GLY A 215 -12.97 20.13 15.55
CA GLY A 215 -12.79 21.08 14.45
C GLY A 215 -13.23 20.54 13.07
N PRO A 216 -12.92 21.25 12.00
CA PRO A 216 -13.29 20.86 10.65
C PRO A 216 -12.48 19.66 10.16
N PRO A 217 -13.07 18.79 9.32
CA PRO A 217 -12.32 17.74 8.64
C PRO A 217 -11.37 18.35 7.61
N GLU A 218 -10.27 17.63 7.35
CA GLU A 218 -9.41 17.93 6.21
C GLU A 218 -10.03 17.45 4.90
N GLU A 219 -9.63 18.08 3.79
CA GLU A 219 -10.03 17.62 2.47
C GLU A 219 -9.47 16.20 2.20
N PRO A 220 -10.27 15.29 1.64
CA PRO A 220 -9.80 13.96 1.30
C PRO A 220 -8.67 14.01 0.27
N THR A 221 -7.77 13.03 0.34
CA THR A 221 -6.75 12.84 -0.69
C THR A 221 -7.40 12.66 -2.06
N ARG A 222 -6.96 13.45 -3.06
CA ARG A 222 -7.50 13.40 -4.41
C ARG A 222 -6.54 12.70 -5.37
N PHE A 223 -7.09 11.85 -6.24
CA PHE A 223 -6.35 11.11 -7.26
C PHE A 223 -6.90 11.45 -8.65
N ASP A 224 -6.01 11.47 -9.63
CA ASP A 224 -6.36 11.42 -11.04
C ASP A 224 -6.31 9.96 -11.51
N PHE A 225 -7.43 9.44 -11.97
CA PHE A 225 -7.58 8.05 -12.40
C PHE A 225 -7.51 7.85 -13.91
N THR A 226 -7.18 8.89 -14.68
CA THR A 226 -7.17 8.86 -16.16
C THR A 226 -6.37 7.70 -16.75
N ARG A 227 -5.30 7.25 -16.06
CA ARG A 227 -4.49 6.12 -16.55
C ARG A 227 -5.08 4.76 -16.22
N ARG A 228 -5.90 4.69 -15.18
CA ARG A 228 -6.55 3.44 -14.76
C ARG A 228 -7.78 3.16 -15.62
N ASP A 229 -8.57 4.18 -15.91
CA ASP A 229 -9.85 4.11 -16.62
C ASP A 229 -9.64 4.09 -18.13
#